data_9b55510c8ececad3e9667b2f434ed37d
#
_entry.id   9b55510c8ececad3e9667b2f434ed37d
#
_cell.length_a   1.000
_cell.length_b   1.000
_cell.length_c   1.000
_cell.angle_alpha   90.00
_cell.angle_beta   90.00
_cell.angle_gamma   90.00
#
_symmetry.space_group_name_H-M   'P 1'
#
loop_
_entity.id
_entity.type
_entity.pdbx_description
1 polymer ?
#
loop_
_entity_poly.entity_id
_entity_poly.type
_entity_poly.pdbx_seq_one_letter_code
_entity_poly.pdbx_strand_id
1 'polypeptide(L)'
;MSAPSLVERLIRSPESLTWRDVLSGFREKHTRKDADYAMIAGTTLDSAQTEMSMLQKWQRPWLFFRVFCGGLSAFAVLLAATLVVIAVQGACVNPCLNLLMFLLPPCVVPVTLMILFWEMNAPRNISLSELVVYFFTGGVLSLMVSLLLFPLIPGYEAAWAPVAEEPGKLLIAMFFLRRLHRRKGRVFGLNGLVIGAAVGAGFAAFESAQYAYDAYLNAILQMNISYDELLLHGVSMIFVVETLIPVLGSIVLRGVCAVCCHVLYCAPYSCIAALHIKGGNPFAALRHMDFWAVFLLSVLVHALWNAPFGGLLLKLPAATALLWLSCRYGVRKSFGQLSACVATAGQGAQNALRVQCVAGVHAGVAFALTKPEILIGSDADCLLSYPVSTPGISGRHCKLLVRQGQLYLADMGSHAGTYLNGARLRPGTGYPLKAGDSFALGSDEQAFTVG
;
A
#
# COMPACT_ATOMS: atom_id res chain seq x y z
N MET A 1 -21.58 18.17 -20.59
CA MET A 1 -21.17 17.66 -19.26
C MET A 1 -20.19 16.53 -19.51
N SER A 2 -18.93 16.66 -19.10
CA SER A 2 -17.95 15.57 -19.17
C SER A 2 -18.38 14.43 -18.24
N ALA A 3 -18.18 13.18 -18.66
CA ALA A 3 -18.46 12.03 -17.81
C ALA A 3 -17.67 12.16 -16.49
N PRO A 4 -18.27 11.84 -15.32
CA PRO A 4 -17.59 11.95 -14.05
C PRO A 4 -16.33 11.09 -14.05
N SER A 5 -15.25 11.61 -13.46
CA SER A 5 -13.99 10.87 -13.33
C SER A 5 -14.22 9.58 -12.53
N LEU A 6 -13.35 8.58 -12.71
CA LEU A 6 -13.45 7.33 -11.92
C LEU A 6 -13.48 7.64 -10.42
N VAL A 7 -12.66 8.59 -9.99
CA VAL A 7 -12.58 9.02 -8.58
C VAL A 7 -13.91 9.60 -8.10
N GLU A 8 -14.57 10.45 -8.88
CA GLU A 8 -15.90 10.97 -8.55
C GLU A 8 -16.95 9.86 -8.46
N ARG A 9 -16.91 8.87 -9.36
CA ARG A 9 -17.79 7.69 -9.30
C ARG A 9 -17.53 6.86 -8.04
N LEU A 10 -16.26 6.62 -7.68
CA LEU A 10 -15.88 5.88 -6.48
C LEU A 10 -16.35 6.56 -5.20
N ILE A 11 -16.27 7.91 -5.14
CA ILE A 11 -16.73 8.69 -4.00
C ILE A 11 -18.26 8.67 -3.88
N ARG A 12 -18.97 8.87 -5.01
CA ARG A 12 -20.44 8.97 -5.03
C ARG A 12 -21.15 7.62 -4.88
N SER A 13 -20.57 6.55 -5.42
CA SER A 13 -21.16 5.22 -5.43
C SER A 13 -20.09 4.14 -5.29
N PRO A 14 -19.48 3.96 -4.10
CA PRO A 14 -18.48 2.94 -3.86
C PRO A 14 -19.00 1.51 -4.16
N GLU A 15 -20.32 1.32 -4.03
CA GLU A 15 -20.98 0.05 -4.31
C GLU A 15 -20.97 -0.33 -5.80
N SER A 16 -20.88 0.64 -6.70
CA SER A 16 -20.78 0.41 -8.14
C SER A 16 -19.39 0.02 -8.62
N LEU A 17 -18.39 0.05 -7.74
CA LEU A 17 -17.01 -0.30 -8.08
C LEU A 17 -16.91 -1.75 -8.55
N THR A 18 -16.44 -1.94 -9.79
CA THR A 18 -16.12 -3.25 -10.36
C THR A 18 -14.60 -3.44 -10.43
N TRP A 19 -14.15 -4.70 -10.40
CA TRP A 19 -12.72 -5.01 -10.65
C TRP A 19 -12.24 -4.54 -12.02
N ARG A 20 -13.13 -4.55 -13.02
CA ARG A 20 -12.84 -4.01 -14.35
C ARG A 20 -12.47 -2.51 -14.29
N ASP A 21 -13.18 -1.73 -13.48
CA ASP A 21 -12.90 -0.31 -13.30
C ASP A 21 -11.52 -0.10 -12.63
N VAL A 22 -11.20 -0.90 -11.63
CA VAL A 22 -9.91 -0.83 -10.94
C VAL A 22 -8.76 -1.23 -11.88
N LEU A 23 -8.90 -2.35 -12.58
CA LEU A 23 -7.82 -2.93 -13.39
C LEU A 23 -7.67 -2.30 -14.78
N SER A 24 -8.54 -1.38 -15.20
CA SER A 24 -8.48 -0.81 -16.56
C SER A 24 -7.22 0.02 -16.83
N GLY A 25 -6.55 0.49 -15.79
CA GLY A 25 -5.36 1.34 -15.90
C GLY A 25 -4.19 0.69 -16.66
N PHE A 26 -4.01 -0.64 -16.59
CA PHE A 26 -2.91 -1.32 -17.27
C PHE A 26 -2.97 -1.25 -18.81
N ARG A 27 -4.15 -0.91 -19.38
CA ARG A 27 -4.35 -0.73 -20.83
C ARG A 27 -3.97 0.66 -21.31
N GLU A 28 -3.77 1.60 -20.38
CA GLU A 28 -3.41 2.98 -20.68
C GLU A 28 -1.89 3.09 -20.94
N LYS A 29 -1.48 4.08 -21.76
CA LYS A 29 -0.04 4.36 -21.96
C LYS A 29 0.49 5.15 -20.78
N HIS A 30 1.48 4.61 -20.07
CA HIS A 30 2.13 5.25 -18.94
C HIS A 30 3.57 5.64 -19.28
N THR A 31 3.94 6.85 -18.91
CA THR A 31 5.27 7.43 -19.12
C THR A 31 6.20 7.10 -17.92
N ARG A 32 7.49 7.44 -18.09
CA ARG A 32 8.45 7.36 -16.98
C ARG A 32 8.05 8.30 -15.82
N LYS A 33 7.50 9.48 -16.14
CA LYS A 33 7.01 10.43 -15.12
C LYS A 33 5.89 9.84 -14.26
N ASP A 34 5.00 9.04 -14.87
CA ASP A 34 3.93 8.36 -14.11
C ASP A 34 4.51 7.32 -13.14
N ALA A 35 5.57 6.61 -13.56
CA ALA A 35 6.27 5.66 -12.69
C ALA A 35 7.00 6.38 -11.54
N ASP A 36 7.75 7.44 -11.82
CA ASP A 36 8.43 8.24 -10.80
C ASP A 36 7.42 8.81 -9.80
N TYR A 37 6.26 9.29 -10.29
CA TYR A 37 5.19 9.77 -9.45
C TYR A 37 4.56 8.67 -8.56
N ALA A 38 4.40 7.45 -9.08
CA ALA A 38 3.94 6.32 -8.27
C ALA A 38 4.94 6.00 -7.15
N MET A 39 6.25 6.07 -7.41
CA MET A 39 7.31 5.73 -6.44
C MET A 39 7.41 6.71 -5.27
N ILE A 40 7.03 7.99 -5.43
CA ILE A 40 7.05 8.96 -4.33
C ILE A 40 5.86 8.85 -3.38
N ALA A 41 4.87 7.99 -3.69
CA ALA A 41 3.70 7.80 -2.84
C ALA A 41 4.09 7.46 -1.40
N GLY A 42 3.49 8.14 -0.43
CA GLY A 42 3.75 7.94 1.01
C GLY A 42 5.09 8.43 1.53
N THR A 43 5.94 9.02 0.69
CA THR A 43 7.20 9.66 1.09
C THR A 43 6.97 11.10 1.59
N THR A 44 8.00 11.73 2.14
CA THR A 44 7.97 13.14 2.57
C THR A 44 7.75 14.10 1.40
N LEU A 45 8.17 13.72 0.18
CA LEU A 45 7.94 14.49 -1.05
C LEU A 45 6.46 14.57 -1.43
N ASP A 46 5.64 13.62 -0.96
CA ASP A 46 4.19 13.57 -1.17
C ASP A 46 3.41 13.98 0.11
N SER A 47 4.02 14.71 1.04
CA SER A 47 3.52 14.90 2.41
C SER A 47 2.41 15.95 2.60
N ALA A 48 2.17 16.82 1.63
CA ALA A 48 1.15 17.88 1.72
C ALA A 48 -0.23 17.38 1.26
N GLN A 49 -0.70 16.23 1.79
CA GLN A 49 -1.91 15.57 1.31
C GLN A 49 -3.09 15.81 2.26
N THR A 50 -4.15 16.44 1.73
CA THR A 50 -5.50 16.31 2.28
C THR A 50 -6.17 15.05 1.70
N GLU A 51 -7.21 14.54 2.35
CA GLU A 51 -7.97 13.38 1.86
C GLU A 51 -8.47 13.60 0.41
N MET A 52 -8.87 14.81 0.07
CA MET A 52 -9.28 15.17 -1.28
C MET A 52 -8.10 15.14 -2.27
N SER A 53 -6.94 15.67 -1.89
CA SER A 53 -5.76 15.66 -2.77
C SER A 53 -5.21 14.25 -2.99
N MET A 54 -5.30 13.37 -1.99
CA MET A 54 -4.95 11.96 -2.13
C MET A 54 -5.79 11.29 -3.21
N LEU A 55 -7.12 11.50 -3.18
CA LEU A 55 -8.03 10.92 -4.16
C LEU A 55 -7.83 11.49 -5.57
N GLN A 56 -7.60 12.80 -5.70
CA GLN A 56 -7.32 13.43 -6.99
C GLN A 56 -6.03 12.92 -7.63
N LYS A 57 -5.05 12.58 -6.81
CA LYS A 57 -3.76 12.04 -7.25
C LYS A 57 -3.77 10.53 -7.46
N TRP A 58 -4.80 9.81 -7.04
CA TRP A 58 -4.85 8.37 -7.20
C TRP A 58 -5.02 8.00 -8.67
N GLN A 59 -4.14 7.11 -9.13
CA GLN A 59 -4.19 6.52 -10.47
C GLN A 59 -4.72 5.08 -10.37
N ARG A 60 -5.34 4.61 -11.46
CA ARG A 60 -5.74 3.20 -11.57
C ARG A 60 -4.50 2.30 -11.54
N PRO A 61 -4.58 1.11 -10.93
CA PRO A 61 -3.47 0.17 -10.93
C PRO A 61 -3.01 -0.21 -12.34
N TRP A 62 -1.71 -0.15 -12.57
CA TRP A 62 -1.07 -0.50 -13.85
C TRP A 62 0.34 -1.05 -13.70
N LEU A 63 1.07 -0.64 -12.63
CA LEU A 63 2.45 -1.04 -12.39
C LEU A 63 2.56 -2.53 -12.08
N PHE A 64 1.56 -3.10 -11.36
CA PHE A 64 1.51 -4.51 -11.02
C PHE A 64 1.67 -5.42 -12.25
N PHE A 65 1.07 -5.03 -13.40
CA PHE A 65 1.18 -5.81 -14.63
C PHE A 65 2.59 -5.77 -15.22
N ARG A 66 3.29 -4.63 -15.12
CA ARG A 66 4.71 -4.52 -15.51
C ARG A 66 5.60 -5.35 -14.60
N VAL A 67 5.32 -5.36 -13.30
CA VAL A 67 6.03 -6.20 -12.32
C VAL A 67 5.82 -7.68 -12.64
N PHE A 68 4.61 -8.09 -12.99
CA PHE A 68 4.30 -9.46 -13.43
C PHE A 68 5.10 -9.83 -14.68
N CYS A 69 5.03 -9.03 -15.75
CA CYS A 69 5.76 -9.29 -16.99
C CYS A 69 7.28 -9.30 -16.78
N GLY A 70 7.81 -8.37 -15.96
CA GLY A 70 9.22 -8.32 -15.61
C GLY A 70 9.68 -9.56 -14.84
N GLY A 71 8.89 -10.00 -13.83
CA GLY A 71 9.14 -11.20 -13.07
C GLY A 71 9.11 -12.47 -13.93
N LEU A 72 8.12 -12.57 -14.82
CA LEU A 72 8.00 -13.70 -15.76
C LEU A 72 9.16 -13.73 -16.75
N SER A 73 9.59 -12.57 -17.26
CA SER A 73 10.75 -12.45 -18.15
C SER A 73 12.05 -12.85 -17.42
N ALA A 74 12.24 -12.40 -16.18
CA ALA A 74 13.38 -12.78 -15.36
C ALA A 74 13.42 -14.28 -15.09
N PHE A 75 12.27 -14.91 -14.82
CA PHE A 75 12.15 -16.36 -14.69
C PHE A 75 12.52 -17.07 -15.99
N ALA A 76 12.02 -16.62 -17.14
CA ALA A 76 12.34 -17.23 -18.44
C ALA A 76 13.85 -17.15 -18.75
N VAL A 77 14.50 -16.01 -18.45
CA VAL A 77 15.95 -15.84 -18.61
C VAL A 77 16.70 -16.78 -17.66
N LEU A 78 16.29 -16.88 -16.40
CA LEU A 78 16.90 -17.78 -15.42
C LEU A 78 16.78 -19.24 -15.83
N LEU A 79 15.60 -19.66 -16.30
CA LEU A 79 15.37 -21.01 -16.80
C LEU A 79 16.26 -21.31 -18.02
N ALA A 80 16.31 -20.38 -18.99
CA ALA A 80 17.19 -20.52 -20.16
C ALA A 80 18.67 -20.64 -19.75
N ALA A 81 19.14 -19.79 -18.82
CA ALA A 81 20.51 -19.87 -18.30
C ALA A 81 20.79 -21.21 -17.62
N THR A 82 19.85 -21.70 -16.82
CA THR A 82 19.94 -23.03 -16.17
C THR A 82 20.06 -24.16 -17.20
N LEU A 83 19.21 -24.14 -18.22
CA LEU A 83 19.26 -25.15 -19.30
C LEU A 83 20.58 -25.08 -20.11
N VAL A 84 21.11 -23.89 -20.41
CA VAL A 84 22.40 -23.71 -21.07
C VAL A 84 23.54 -24.29 -20.22
N VAL A 85 23.55 -24.00 -18.91
CA VAL A 85 24.57 -24.55 -18.01
C VAL A 85 24.51 -26.05 -17.97
N ILE A 86 23.32 -26.66 -17.90
CA ILE A 86 23.13 -28.09 -17.96
C ILE A 86 23.65 -28.66 -19.29
N ALA A 87 23.30 -28.04 -20.42
CA ALA A 87 23.71 -28.50 -21.74
C ALA A 87 25.24 -28.43 -21.95
N VAL A 88 25.91 -27.43 -21.40
CA VAL A 88 27.36 -27.19 -21.57
C VAL A 88 28.19 -28.00 -20.56
N GLN A 89 27.73 -28.07 -19.31
CA GLN A 89 28.49 -28.66 -18.20
C GLN A 89 28.04 -30.08 -17.83
N GLY A 90 26.92 -30.55 -18.42
CA GLY A 90 26.32 -31.85 -18.08
C GLY A 90 25.62 -31.88 -16.73
N ALA A 91 25.68 -30.82 -15.97
CA ALA A 91 25.06 -30.72 -14.65
C ALA A 91 24.70 -29.27 -14.27
N CYS A 92 23.65 -29.06 -13.49
CA CYS A 92 23.39 -27.78 -12.86
C CYS A 92 23.64 -27.90 -11.34
N VAL A 93 24.89 -27.89 -10.95
CA VAL A 93 25.29 -27.86 -9.53
C VAL A 93 25.74 -26.47 -9.12
N ASN A 94 25.36 -25.44 -9.89
CA ASN A 94 25.69 -24.07 -9.51
C ASN A 94 24.76 -23.59 -8.40
N PRO A 95 25.29 -23.40 -7.15
CA PRO A 95 24.45 -23.03 -5.99
C PRO A 95 23.69 -21.72 -6.20
N CYS A 96 24.26 -20.76 -6.94
CA CYS A 96 23.63 -19.47 -7.19
C CYS A 96 22.41 -19.63 -8.11
N LEU A 97 22.50 -20.42 -9.17
CA LEU A 97 21.38 -20.69 -10.07
C LEU A 97 20.27 -21.44 -9.34
N ASN A 98 20.62 -22.46 -8.55
CA ASN A 98 19.65 -23.21 -7.75
C ASN A 98 18.93 -22.30 -6.74
N LEU A 99 19.67 -21.46 -6.00
CA LEU A 99 19.10 -20.52 -5.07
C LEU A 99 18.13 -19.54 -5.76
N LEU A 100 18.53 -19.00 -6.92
CA LEU A 100 17.67 -18.09 -7.70
C LEU A 100 16.42 -18.81 -8.22
N MET A 101 16.52 -20.10 -8.64
CA MET A 101 15.37 -20.90 -9.08
C MET A 101 14.39 -21.17 -7.94
N PHE A 102 14.85 -21.29 -6.69
CA PHE A 102 13.95 -21.49 -5.54
C PHE A 102 13.32 -20.18 -5.05
N LEU A 103 14.00 -19.04 -5.20
CA LEU A 103 13.53 -17.77 -4.64
C LEU A 103 12.73 -16.90 -5.63
N LEU A 104 13.22 -16.73 -6.86
CA LEU A 104 12.68 -15.75 -7.80
C LEU A 104 11.29 -16.13 -8.33
N PRO A 105 11.07 -17.32 -8.89
CA PRO A 105 9.77 -17.67 -9.45
C PRO A 105 8.62 -17.67 -8.42
N PRO A 106 8.81 -18.21 -7.19
CA PRO A 106 7.78 -18.14 -6.15
C PRO A 106 7.39 -16.71 -5.74
N CYS A 107 8.26 -15.72 -5.96
CA CYS A 107 7.97 -14.32 -5.65
C CYS A 107 7.09 -13.63 -6.72
N VAL A 108 7.07 -14.12 -7.97
CA VAL A 108 6.45 -13.38 -9.10
C VAL A 108 5.00 -13.02 -8.84
N VAL A 109 4.16 -13.98 -8.53
CA VAL A 109 2.72 -13.73 -8.32
C VAL A 109 2.44 -13.04 -6.99
N PRO A 110 2.99 -13.47 -5.83
CA PRO A 110 2.78 -12.77 -4.57
C PRO A 110 3.19 -11.30 -4.61
N VAL A 111 4.36 -10.97 -5.18
CA VAL A 111 4.82 -9.59 -5.31
C VAL A 111 3.92 -8.80 -6.26
N THR A 112 3.47 -9.41 -7.36
CA THR A 112 2.52 -8.77 -8.29
C THR A 112 1.22 -8.38 -7.58
N LEU A 113 0.63 -9.29 -6.80
CA LEU A 113 -0.60 -9.01 -6.04
C LEU A 113 -0.37 -7.97 -4.96
N MET A 114 0.77 -8.01 -4.27
CA MET A 114 1.16 -7.00 -3.29
C MET A 114 1.23 -5.60 -3.92
N ILE A 115 1.86 -5.47 -5.09
CA ILE A 115 1.92 -4.20 -5.83
C ILE A 115 0.53 -3.76 -6.29
N LEU A 116 -0.33 -4.67 -6.77
CA LEU A 116 -1.72 -4.36 -7.11
C LEU A 116 -2.46 -3.71 -5.94
N PHE A 117 -2.38 -4.31 -4.75
CA PHE A 117 -3.04 -3.75 -3.57
C PHE A 117 -2.40 -2.45 -3.09
N TRP A 118 -1.09 -2.29 -3.26
CA TRP A 118 -0.41 -1.03 -2.98
C TRP A 118 -0.87 0.10 -3.93
N GLU A 119 -1.03 -0.18 -5.22
CA GLU A 119 -1.60 0.78 -6.18
C GLU A 119 -3.07 1.09 -5.89
N MET A 120 -3.84 0.14 -5.36
CA MET A 120 -5.23 0.36 -4.91
C MET A 120 -5.33 1.24 -3.67
N ASN A 121 -4.23 1.49 -2.96
CA ASN A 121 -4.20 2.33 -1.77
C ASN A 121 -4.40 3.82 -2.13
N ALA A 122 -5.65 4.22 -2.37
CA ALA A 122 -6.01 5.60 -2.70
C ALA A 122 -5.47 6.65 -1.71
N PRO A 123 -5.37 6.39 -0.39
CA PRO A 123 -4.71 7.29 0.55
C PRO A 123 -3.23 7.55 0.26
N ARG A 124 -2.54 6.71 -0.53
CA ARG A 124 -1.13 6.85 -0.96
C ARG A 124 -0.15 7.13 0.19
N ASN A 125 -0.46 6.68 1.39
CA ASN A 125 0.26 6.99 2.64
C ASN A 125 1.24 5.89 3.10
N ILE A 126 1.45 4.86 2.28
CA ILE A 126 2.44 3.79 2.49
C ILE A 126 3.45 3.88 1.35
N SER A 127 4.72 4.10 1.70
CA SER A 127 5.81 4.16 0.73
C SER A 127 6.23 2.77 0.24
N LEU A 128 6.89 2.72 -0.91
CA LEU A 128 7.44 1.47 -1.44
C LEU A 128 8.47 0.85 -0.48
N SER A 129 9.27 1.67 0.20
CA SER A 129 10.23 1.19 1.21
C SER A 129 9.52 0.55 2.41
N GLU A 130 8.41 1.12 2.87
CA GLU A 130 7.59 0.51 3.92
C GLU A 130 6.97 -0.81 3.45
N LEU A 131 6.52 -0.88 2.19
CA LEU A 131 5.97 -2.09 1.59
C LEU A 131 7.00 -3.22 1.57
N VAL A 132 8.25 -2.92 1.18
CA VAL A 132 9.38 -3.88 1.20
C VAL A 132 9.66 -4.38 2.63
N VAL A 133 9.66 -3.47 3.61
CA VAL A 133 9.80 -3.84 5.02
C VAL A 133 8.66 -4.77 5.46
N TYR A 134 7.41 -4.47 5.12
CA TYR A 134 6.26 -5.32 5.48
C TYR A 134 6.34 -6.70 4.82
N PHE A 135 6.83 -6.79 3.59
CA PHE A 135 7.03 -8.06 2.88
C PHE A 135 8.07 -8.93 3.60
N PHE A 136 9.29 -8.44 3.78
CA PHE A 136 10.38 -9.24 4.34
C PHE A 136 10.17 -9.52 5.83
N THR A 137 10.02 -8.48 6.64
CA THR A 137 9.86 -8.65 8.08
C THR A 137 8.52 -9.28 8.43
N GLY A 138 7.46 -8.92 7.69
CA GLY A 138 6.12 -9.48 7.87
C GLY A 138 6.08 -10.97 7.54
N GLY A 139 6.66 -11.36 6.40
CA GLY A 139 6.77 -12.76 5.99
C GLY A 139 7.54 -13.60 7.01
N VAL A 140 8.76 -13.18 7.36
CA VAL A 140 9.61 -13.91 8.33
C VAL A 140 8.95 -14.01 9.71
N LEU A 141 8.48 -12.88 10.27
CA LEU A 141 7.89 -12.88 11.60
C LEU A 141 6.60 -13.70 11.66
N SER A 142 5.75 -13.65 10.61
CA SER A 142 4.53 -14.46 10.59
C SER A 142 4.83 -15.96 10.50
N LEU A 143 5.84 -16.37 9.72
CA LEU A 143 6.32 -17.76 9.71
C LEU A 143 6.82 -18.18 11.08
N MET A 144 7.66 -17.37 11.74
CA MET A 144 8.16 -17.67 13.10
C MET A 144 7.03 -17.83 14.11
N VAL A 145 6.03 -16.93 14.08
CA VAL A 145 4.87 -17.06 14.99
C VAL A 145 4.08 -18.33 14.68
N SER A 146 3.87 -18.66 13.39
CA SER A 146 3.20 -19.91 12.99
C SER A 146 3.95 -21.15 13.50
N LEU A 147 5.28 -21.19 13.35
CA LEU A 147 6.13 -22.29 13.85
C LEU A 147 6.02 -22.47 15.38
N LEU A 148 5.84 -21.37 16.13
CA LEU A 148 5.61 -21.43 17.57
C LEU A 148 4.21 -21.92 17.93
N LEU A 149 3.23 -21.72 17.06
CA LEU A 149 1.85 -22.15 17.26
C LEU A 149 1.60 -23.60 16.85
N PHE A 150 2.33 -24.15 15.86
CA PHE A 150 2.14 -25.51 15.39
C PHE A 150 2.18 -26.59 16.48
N PRO A 151 3.10 -26.58 17.46
CA PRO A 151 3.13 -27.57 18.50
C PRO A 151 1.87 -27.60 19.39
N LEU A 152 1.05 -26.55 19.34
CA LEU A 152 -0.21 -26.46 20.09
C LEU A 152 -1.39 -27.14 19.39
N ILE A 153 -1.19 -27.59 18.13
CA ILE A 153 -2.22 -28.24 17.31
C ILE A 153 -2.02 -29.77 17.37
N PRO A 154 -2.91 -30.53 18.00
CA PRO A 154 -2.80 -31.98 18.05
C PRO A 154 -3.00 -32.63 16.68
N GLY A 155 -2.19 -33.65 16.36
CA GLY A 155 -2.36 -34.44 15.13
C GLY A 155 -2.15 -33.63 13.87
N TYR A 156 -0.97 -33.06 13.72
CA TYR A 156 -0.59 -32.16 12.62
C TYR A 156 -0.81 -32.82 11.23
N GLU A 157 -1.91 -32.44 10.59
CA GLU A 157 -2.15 -32.63 9.17
C GLU A 157 -2.11 -31.30 8.43
N ALA A 158 -1.74 -31.27 7.16
CA ALA A 158 -1.63 -30.05 6.36
C ALA A 158 -2.91 -29.18 6.37
N ALA A 159 -4.09 -29.83 6.47
CA ALA A 159 -5.37 -29.15 6.55
C ALA A 159 -5.54 -28.27 7.82
N TRP A 160 -4.81 -28.55 8.89
CA TRP A 160 -4.84 -27.78 10.15
C TRP A 160 -3.81 -26.65 10.20
N ALA A 161 -2.86 -26.60 9.27
CA ALA A 161 -1.86 -25.56 9.22
C ALA A 161 -2.44 -24.13 9.29
N PRO A 162 -3.57 -23.80 8.63
CA PRO A 162 -4.18 -22.47 8.67
C PRO A 162 -4.58 -21.99 10.08
N VAL A 163 -4.83 -22.91 11.00
CA VAL A 163 -5.17 -22.60 12.40
C VAL A 163 -3.98 -21.96 13.16
N ALA A 164 -2.75 -22.26 12.74
CA ALA A 164 -1.54 -21.59 13.25
C ALA A 164 -1.13 -20.41 12.37
N GLU A 165 -1.23 -20.57 11.06
CA GLU A 165 -0.70 -19.60 10.11
C GLU A 165 -1.51 -18.31 10.02
N GLU A 166 -2.85 -18.39 9.94
CA GLU A 166 -3.65 -17.19 9.80
C GLU A 166 -3.63 -16.31 11.07
N PRO A 167 -3.68 -16.85 12.31
CA PRO A 167 -3.42 -16.06 13.51
C PRO A 167 -2.03 -15.44 13.54
N GLY A 168 -0.99 -16.17 13.11
CA GLY A 168 0.38 -15.66 13.01
C GLY A 168 0.47 -14.44 12.08
N LYS A 169 -0.06 -14.54 10.87
CA LYS A 169 -0.13 -13.43 9.89
C LYS A 169 -0.95 -12.25 10.42
N LEU A 170 -2.11 -12.54 11.04
CA LEU A 170 -2.98 -11.52 11.62
C LEU A 170 -2.27 -10.72 12.72
N LEU A 171 -1.57 -11.39 13.63
CA LEU A 171 -0.84 -10.73 14.72
C LEU A 171 0.19 -9.73 14.18
N ILE A 172 0.94 -10.13 13.16
CA ILE A 172 1.96 -9.28 12.54
C ILE A 172 1.31 -8.13 11.75
N ALA A 173 0.23 -8.39 11.02
CA ALA A 173 -0.54 -7.34 10.35
C ALA A 173 -1.08 -6.30 11.35
N MET A 174 -1.63 -6.73 12.48
CA MET A 174 -2.10 -5.83 13.54
C MET A 174 -0.96 -5.02 14.17
N PHE A 175 0.22 -5.61 14.34
CA PHE A 175 1.41 -4.88 14.79
C PHE A 175 1.76 -3.74 13.82
N PHE A 176 1.80 -3.99 12.51
CA PHE A 176 2.10 -2.96 11.52
C PHE A 176 0.99 -1.91 11.40
N LEU A 177 -0.27 -2.29 11.52
CA LEU A 177 -1.40 -1.36 11.57
C LEU A 177 -1.27 -0.39 12.75
N ARG A 178 -0.92 -0.90 13.94
CA ARG A 178 -0.67 -0.07 15.12
C ARG A 178 0.51 0.87 14.92
N ARG A 179 1.60 0.37 14.33
CA ARG A 179 2.78 1.18 13.99
C ARG A 179 2.44 2.29 13.01
N LEU A 180 1.68 1.99 11.95
CA LEU A 180 1.22 2.96 10.97
C LEU A 180 0.36 4.04 11.62
N HIS A 181 -0.61 3.64 12.47
CA HIS A 181 -1.46 4.58 13.21
C HIS A 181 -0.64 5.53 14.08
N ARG A 182 0.35 5.02 14.82
CA ARG A 182 1.24 5.85 15.66
C ARG A 182 2.03 6.89 14.86
N ARG A 183 2.38 6.57 13.61
CA ARG A 183 3.17 7.46 12.75
C ARG A 183 2.33 8.46 11.96
N LYS A 184 1.18 8.05 11.50
CA LYS A 184 0.32 8.84 10.58
C LYS A 184 -0.93 9.41 11.26
N GLY A 185 -1.22 9.03 12.51
CA GLY A 185 -2.41 9.46 13.27
C GLY A 185 -3.73 8.85 12.78
N ARG A 186 -3.79 8.36 11.55
CA ARG A 186 -4.99 7.77 10.93
C ARG A 186 -4.63 6.57 10.08
N VAL A 187 -5.52 5.58 10.07
CA VAL A 187 -5.42 4.37 9.24
C VAL A 187 -6.75 4.16 8.51
N PHE A 188 -6.67 3.81 7.25
CA PHE A 188 -7.81 3.48 6.39
C PHE A 188 -7.88 1.97 6.17
N GLY A 189 -9.07 1.45 5.82
CA GLY A 189 -9.21 0.05 5.46
C GLY A 189 -8.27 -0.38 4.32
N LEU A 190 -8.04 0.50 3.33
CA LEU A 190 -7.08 0.24 2.24
C LEU A 190 -5.64 0.06 2.74
N ASN A 191 -5.24 0.69 3.84
CA ASN A 191 -3.93 0.44 4.45
C ASN A 191 -3.84 -0.98 5.02
N GLY A 192 -4.93 -1.46 5.63
CA GLY A 192 -5.01 -2.85 6.09
C GLY A 192 -4.90 -3.85 4.94
N LEU A 193 -5.55 -3.54 3.81
CA LEU A 193 -5.46 -4.35 2.59
C LEU A 193 -4.00 -4.49 2.12
N VAL A 194 -3.26 -3.36 2.06
CA VAL A 194 -1.83 -3.33 1.65
C VAL A 194 -0.94 -4.08 2.63
N ILE A 195 -1.10 -3.81 3.93
CA ILE A 195 -0.27 -4.46 4.96
C ILE A 195 -0.53 -5.97 4.97
N GLY A 196 -1.80 -6.38 4.93
CA GLY A 196 -2.16 -7.81 4.85
C GLY A 196 -1.62 -8.47 3.58
N ALA A 197 -1.73 -7.79 2.44
CA ALA A 197 -1.16 -8.27 1.18
C ALA A 197 0.35 -8.44 1.25
N ALA A 198 1.08 -7.49 1.85
CA ALA A 198 2.53 -7.56 1.98
C ALA A 198 2.98 -8.70 2.91
N VAL A 199 2.33 -8.84 4.08
CA VAL A 199 2.60 -9.94 5.04
C VAL A 199 2.30 -11.30 4.38
N GLY A 200 1.14 -11.43 3.72
CA GLY A 200 0.75 -12.65 3.03
C GLY A 200 1.65 -12.96 1.83
N ALA A 201 2.13 -11.96 1.09
CA ALA A 201 3.06 -12.14 -0.03
C ALA A 201 4.43 -12.62 0.45
N GLY A 202 4.95 -12.05 1.55
CA GLY A 202 6.20 -12.50 2.14
C GLY A 202 6.11 -13.94 2.65
N PHE A 203 5.02 -14.27 3.35
CA PHE A 203 4.76 -15.64 3.80
C PHE A 203 4.71 -16.61 2.61
N ALA A 204 3.90 -16.32 1.58
CA ALA A 204 3.76 -17.15 0.39
C ALA A 204 5.08 -17.37 -0.37
N ALA A 205 5.90 -16.32 -0.49
CA ALA A 205 7.19 -16.39 -1.17
C ALA A 205 8.16 -17.33 -0.45
N PHE A 206 8.31 -17.17 0.86
CA PHE A 206 9.24 -17.99 1.65
C PHE A 206 8.77 -19.43 1.78
N GLU A 207 7.48 -19.65 2.02
CA GLU A 207 6.92 -21.01 2.07
C GLU A 207 7.02 -21.71 0.71
N SER A 208 6.76 -21.01 -0.40
CA SER A 208 6.87 -21.61 -1.73
C SER A 208 8.33 -21.90 -2.12
N ALA A 209 9.28 -21.08 -1.66
CA ALA A 209 10.70 -21.36 -1.81
C ALA A 209 11.10 -22.64 -1.05
N GLN A 210 10.57 -22.85 0.17
CA GLN A 210 10.76 -24.09 0.92
C GLN A 210 10.23 -25.29 0.15
N TYR A 211 9.00 -25.26 -0.36
CA TYR A 211 8.45 -26.37 -1.13
C TYR A 211 9.25 -26.70 -2.40
N ALA A 212 9.77 -25.68 -3.08
CA ALA A 212 10.64 -25.88 -4.24
C ALA A 212 11.95 -26.58 -3.85
N TYR A 213 12.54 -26.17 -2.71
CA TYR A 213 13.73 -26.81 -2.16
C TYR A 213 13.45 -28.25 -1.69
N ASP A 214 12.33 -28.49 -1.02
CA ASP A 214 11.92 -29.82 -0.59
C ASP A 214 11.69 -30.76 -1.79
N ALA A 215 11.08 -30.26 -2.88
CA ALA A 215 10.93 -31.02 -4.12
C ALA A 215 12.30 -31.43 -4.72
N TYR A 216 13.26 -30.49 -4.71
CA TYR A 216 14.63 -30.75 -5.17
C TYR A 216 15.33 -31.78 -4.28
N LEU A 217 15.26 -31.62 -2.96
CA LEU A 217 15.90 -32.51 -2.01
C LEU A 217 15.32 -33.92 -2.10
N ASN A 218 13.99 -34.06 -2.17
CA ASN A 218 13.31 -35.34 -2.31
C ASN A 218 13.70 -36.04 -3.62
N ALA A 219 13.83 -35.31 -4.73
CA ALA A 219 14.28 -35.89 -6.00
C ALA A 219 15.70 -36.46 -5.89
N ILE A 220 16.63 -35.73 -5.25
CA ILE A 220 18.01 -36.22 -5.02
C ILE A 220 18.01 -37.48 -4.13
N LEU A 221 17.26 -37.46 -3.04
CA LEU A 221 17.18 -38.58 -2.11
C LEU A 221 16.61 -39.87 -2.79
N GLN A 222 15.62 -39.69 -3.66
CA GLN A 222 15.03 -40.80 -4.42
C GLN A 222 16.01 -41.42 -5.41
N MET A 223 16.95 -40.65 -5.97
CA MET A 223 17.96 -41.13 -6.89
C MET A 223 19.09 -41.92 -6.20
N ASN A 224 19.14 -41.90 -4.86
CA ASN A 224 20.18 -42.55 -4.04
C ASN A 224 21.62 -42.20 -4.47
N ILE A 225 21.82 -40.98 -4.99
CA ILE A 225 23.10 -40.45 -5.45
C ILE A 225 23.67 -39.59 -4.30
N SER A 226 24.95 -39.83 -3.94
CA SER A 226 25.59 -38.96 -2.98
C SER A 226 25.90 -37.59 -3.59
N TYR A 227 25.98 -36.53 -2.73
CA TYR A 227 26.31 -35.18 -3.19
C TYR A 227 27.69 -35.14 -3.88
N ASP A 228 28.64 -35.95 -3.43
CA ASP A 228 29.98 -36.06 -4.03
C ASP A 228 29.96 -36.74 -5.39
N GLU A 229 29.13 -37.75 -5.57
CA GLU A 229 28.91 -38.36 -6.90
C GLU A 229 28.24 -37.43 -7.88
N LEU A 230 27.30 -36.58 -7.36
CA LEU A 230 26.64 -35.52 -8.12
C LEU A 230 27.65 -34.50 -8.65
N LEU A 231 28.65 -34.14 -7.82
CA LEU A 231 29.71 -33.18 -8.16
C LEU A 231 30.75 -33.76 -9.13
N LEU A 232 31.06 -35.09 -9.03
CA LEU A 232 32.14 -35.74 -9.74
C LEU A 232 31.74 -36.25 -11.16
N HIS A 233 30.51 -36.70 -11.35
CA HIS A 233 30.14 -37.45 -12.56
C HIS A 233 29.25 -36.71 -13.54
N GLY A 234 28.92 -35.45 -13.26
CA GLY A 234 27.97 -34.69 -14.11
C GLY A 234 26.61 -35.38 -14.16
N VAL A 235 25.60 -34.64 -14.44
CA VAL A 235 24.23 -35.11 -14.33
C VAL A 235 23.74 -35.60 -15.68
N SER A 236 23.31 -36.85 -15.70
CA SER A 236 22.64 -37.42 -16.87
C SER A 236 21.33 -36.66 -17.15
N MET A 237 20.84 -36.77 -18.41
CA MET A 237 19.50 -36.23 -18.77
C MET A 237 18.39 -36.75 -17.83
N ILE A 238 18.57 -37.92 -17.22
CA ILE A 238 17.67 -38.51 -16.23
C ILE A 238 17.58 -37.60 -14.99
N PHE A 239 18.71 -37.09 -14.49
CA PHE A 239 18.70 -36.17 -13.34
C PHE A 239 17.92 -34.89 -13.66
N VAL A 240 18.11 -34.32 -14.86
CA VAL A 240 17.35 -33.13 -15.29
C VAL A 240 15.85 -33.39 -15.26
N VAL A 241 15.42 -34.52 -15.77
CA VAL A 241 14.01 -34.92 -15.78
C VAL A 241 13.51 -35.16 -14.37
N GLU A 242 14.26 -35.85 -13.55
CA GLU A 242 13.85 -36.28 -12.21
C GLU A 242 13.92 -35.17 -11.15
N THR A 243 14.78 -34.18 -11.34
CA THR A 243 14.88 -33.04 -10.41
C THR A 243 14.23 -31.76 -10.92
N LEU A 244 14.56 -31.35 -12.15
CA LEU A 244 14.09 -30.07 -12.67
C LEU A 244 12.57 -30.04 -12.91
N ILE A 245 12.01 -31.14 -13.44
CA ILE A 245 10.57 -31.21 -13.71
C ILE A 245 9.74 -31.14 -12.42
N PRO A 246 10.01 -31.90 -11.34
CA PRO A 246 9.30 -31.76 -10.07
C PRO A 246 9.42 -30.36 -9.46
N VAL A 247 10.62 -29.75 -9.51
CA VAL A 247 10.85 -28.39 -9.01
C VAL A 247 10.04 -27.37 -9.82
N LEU A 248 10.12 -27.41 -11.16
CA LEU A 248 9.32 -26.54 -12.03
C LEU A 248 7.83 -26.79 -11.86
N GLY A 249 7.40 -28.03 -11.74
CA GLY A 249 6.01 -28.38 -11.46
C GLY A 249 5.51 -27.77 -10.16
N SER A 250 6.29 -27.87 -9.10
CA SER A 250 5.98 -27.22 -7.81
C SER A 250 5.89 -25.70 -7.95
N ILE A 251 6.86 -25.05 -8.60
CA ILE A 251 6.90 -23.61 -8.81
C ILE A 251 5.70 -23.13 -9.63
N VAL A 252 5.43 -23.78 -10.78
CA VAL A 252 4.33 -23.39 -11.67
C VAL A 252 2.97 -23.61 -10.99
N LEU A 253 2.78 -24.75 -10.35
CA LEU A 253 1.56 -25.05 -9.61
C LEU A 253 1.32 -24.00 -8.51
N ARG A 254 2.32 -23.72 -7.68
CA ARG A 254 2.21 -22.74 -6.61
C ARG A 254 2.06 -21.32 -7.17
N GLY A 255 2.70 -20.97 -8.27
CA GLY A 255 2.55 -19.69 -8.96
C GLY A 255 1.12 -19.48 -9.48
N VAL A 256 0.53 -20.48 -10.15
CA VAL A 256 -0.87 -20.43 -10.59
C VAL A 256 -1.82 -20.37 -9.39
N CYS A 257 -1.56 -21.16 -8.37
CA CYS A 257 -2.39 -21.23 -7.16
C CYS A 257 -2.22 -20.00 -6.25
N ALA A 258 -1.13 -19.23 -6.39
CA ALA A 258 -0.90 -18.03 -5.59
C ALA A 258 -1.98 -16.95 -5.78
N VAL A 259 -2.77 -17.00 -6.86
CA VAL A 259 -3.95 -16.15 -7.08
C VAL A 259 -5.03 -16.36 -6.03
N CYS A 260 -5.04 -17.50 -5.34
CA CYS A 260 -5.97 -17.81 -4.25
C CYS A 260 -5.25 -18.19 -2.93
N CYS A 261 -3.99 -17.72 -2.75
CA CYS A 261 -3.16 -18.06 -1.59
C CYS A 261 -3.06 -16.91 -0.56
N HIS A 262 -2.02 -16.97 0.27
CA HIS A 262 -1.81 -16.18 1.48
C HIS A 262 -2.02 -14.68 1.34
N VAL A 263 -1.78 -14.08 0.16
CA VAL A 263 -2.09 -12.66 -0.10
C VAL A 263 -3.59 -12.40 0.06
N LEU A 264 -4.42 -13.26 -0.59
CA LEU A 264 -5.87 -13.12 -0.54
C LEU A 264 -6.50 -13.66 0.74
N TYR A 265 -5.79 -14.50 1.53
CA TYR A 265 -6.23 -14.82 2.89
C TYR A 265 -6.03 -13.61 3.80
N CYS A 266 -4.83 -13.02 3.80
CA CYS A 266 -4.41 -12.02 4.76
C CYS A 266 -4.96 -10.62 4.47
N ALA A 267 -5.05 -10.19 3.22
CA ALA A 267 -5.45 -8.84 2.85
C ALA A 267 -6.88 -8.48 3.29
N PRO A 268 -7.93 -9.32 3.10
CA PRO A 268 -9.31 -8.95 3.46
C PRO A 268 -9.51 -8.77 4.95
N TYR A 269 -9.06 -9.70 5.80
CA TYR A 269 -9.28 -9.56 7.24
C TYR A 269 -8.44 -8.43 7.84
N SER A 270 -7.24 -8.16 7.30
CA SER A 270 -6.42 -7.02 7.70
C SER A 270 -7.08 -5.69 7.29
N CYS A 271 -7.77 -5.67 6.14
CA CYS A 271 -8.58 -4.54 5.70
C CYS A 271 -9.72 -4.25 6.69
N ILE A 272 -10.48 -5.28 7.07
CA ILE A 272 -11.57 -5.13 8.05
C ILE A 272 -11.02 -4.75 9.42
N ALA A 273 -9.88 -5.32 9.85
CA ALA A 273 -9.23 -4.92 11.09
C ALA A 273 -8.88 -3.42 11.10
N ALA A 274 -8.36 -2.90 9.99
CA ALA A 274 -8.04 -1.48 9.85
C ALA A 274 -9.26 -0.56 9.94
N LEU A 275 -10.42 -0.98 9.40
CA LEU A 275 -11.69 -0.24 9.49
C LEU A 275 -12.19 -0.08 10.93
N HIS A 276 -11.85 -1.01 11.81
CA HIS A 276 -12.31 -1.05 13.19
C HIS A 276 -11.28 -0.56 14.22
N ILE A 277 -10.17 0.04 13.77
CA ILE A 277 -9.18 0.63 14.68
C ILE A 277 -9.82 1.77 15.49
N LYS A 278 -9.76 1.66 16.82
CA LYS A 278 -10.21 2.70 17.76
C LYS A 278 -9.05 3.12 18.66
N GLY A 279 -8.76 4.43 18.75
CA GLY A 279 -7.67 4.93 19.60
C GLY A 279 -6.30 4.30 19.29
N GLY A 280 -6.04 3.91 18.04
CA GLY A 280 -4.81 3.24 17.64
C GLY A 280 -4.70 1.76 18.04
N ASN A 281 -5.77 1.16 18.56
CA ASN A 281 -5.80 -0.25 18.93
C ASN A 281 -6.46 -1.09 17.81
N PRO A 282 -5.69 -1.88 17.03
CA PRO A 282 -6.23 -2.73 15.98
C PRO A 282 -7.01 -3.93 16.55
N PHE A 283 -6.74 -4.37 17.78
CA PHE A 283 -7.47 -5.46 18.44
C PHE A 283 -8.93 -5.11 18.73
N ALA A 284 -9.34 -3.85 18.57
CA ALA A 284 -10.75 -3.47 18.62
C ALA A 284 -11.59 -4.23 17.57
N ALA A 285 -10.99 -4.62 16.44
CA ALA A 285 -11.61 -5.42 15.39
C ALA A 285 -12.17 -6.76 15.90
N LEU A 286 -11.53 -7.40 16.89
CA LEU A 286 -11.96 -8.67 17.46
C LEU A 286 -13.36 -8.62 18.12
N ARG A 287 -13.92 -7.43 18.34
CA ARG A 287 -15.28 -7.23 18.87
C ARG A 287 -16.34 -7.14 17.78
N HIS A 288 -15.97 -7.26 16.50
CA HIS A 288 -16.86 -7.06 15.36
C HIS A 288 -17.08 -8.36 14.59
N MET A 289 -18.35 -8.70 14.35
CA MET A 289 -18.72 -9.95 13.67
C MET A 289 -18.26 -10.01 12.21
N ASP A 290 -18.22 -8.88 11.50
CA ASP A 290 -17.74 -8.83 10.13
C ASP A 290 -16.25 -9.14 10.01
N PHE A 291 -15.45 -8.80 11.04
CA PHE A 291 -14.06 -9.23 11.11
C PHE A 291 -13.95 -10.76 11.21
N TRP A 292 -14.70 -11.37 12.15
CA TRP A 292 -14.68 -12.82 12.34
C TRP A 292 -15.20 -13.57 11.12
N ALA A 293 -16.24 -13.05 10.47
CA ALA A 293 -16.78 -13.67 9.25
C ALA A 293 -15.71 -13.75 8.15
N VAL A 294 -14.95 -12.66 7.91
CA VAL A 294 -13.89 -12.63 6.90
C VAL A 294 -12.67 -13.45 7.34
N PHE A 295 -12.27 -13.36 8.60
CA PHE A 295 -11.13 -14.11 9.13
C PHE A 295 -11.37 -15.64 9.08
N LEU A 296 -12.51 -16.11 9.60
CA LEU A 296 -12.86 -17.53 9.61
C LEU A 296 -13.09 -18.07 8.19
N LEU A 297 -13.65 -17.24 7.28
CA LEU A 297 -13.74 -17.63 5.87
C LEU A 297 -12.35 -17.85 5.27
N SER A 298 -11.37 -16.98 5.56
CA SER A 298 -10.00 -17.14 5.09
C SER A 298 -9.36 -18.41 5.65
N VAL A 299 -9.51 -18.68 6.95
CA VAL A 299 -9.03 -19.92 7.58
C VAL A 299 -9.67 -21.15 6.94
N LEU A 300 -10.99 -21.14 6.73
CA LEU A 300 -11.73 -22.26 6.13
C LEU A 300 -11.30 -22.52 4.69
N VAL A 301 -11.22 -21.48 3.86
CA VAL A 301 -10.79 -21.60 2.45
C VAL A 301 -9.37 -22.13 2.39
N HIS A 302 -8.49 -21.66 3.26
CA HIS A 302 -7.12 -22.15 3.35
C HIS A 302 -7.06 -23.63 3.81
N ALA A 303 -7.85 -24.02 4.80
CA ALA A 303 -7.93 -25.41 5.25
C ALA A 303 -8.46 -26.34 4.15
N LEU A 304 -9.50 -25.92 3.45
CA LEU A 304 -10.05 -26.67 2.29
C LEU A 304 -9.03 -26.75 1.14
N TRP A 305 -8.21 -25.72 0.94
CA TRP A 305 -7.13 -25.72 -0.02
C TRP A 305 -6.10 -26.81 0.31
N ASN A 306 -5.68 -26.92 1.55
CA ASN A 306 -4.69 -27.90 2.01
C ASN A 306 -5.26 -29.33 2.15
N ALA A 307 -6.59 -29.46 2.21
CA ALA A 307 -7.24 -30.77 2.38
C ALA A 307 -6.94 -31.73 1.20
N PRO A 308 -6.82 -33.05 1.42
CA PRO A 308 -6.44 -34.02 0.37
C PRO A 308 -7.54 -34.30 -0.65
N PHE A 309 -8.76 -33.81 -0.45
CA PHE A 309 -9.91 -34.05 -1.32
C PHE A 309 -10.27 -32.83 -2.18
N GLY A 310 -11.12 -33.04 -3.21
CA GLY A 310 -11.76 -31.97 -3.98
C GLY A 310 -11.02 -31.50 -5.24
N GLY A 311 -9.86 -32.06 -5.55
CA GLY A 311 -9.10 -31.77 -6.78
C GLY A 311 -8.86 -30.27 -7.08
N LEU A 312 -7.81 -29.97 -7.83
CA LEU A 312 -7.41 -28.60 -8.15
C LEU A 312 -8.46 -27.82 -8.96
N LEU A 313 -9.11 -28.48 -9.91
CA LEU A 313 -10.10 -27.88 -10.81
C LEU A 313 -11.32 -27.32 -10.08
N LEU A 314 -11.68 -27.90 -8.94
CA LEU A 314 -12.80 -27.43 -8.13
C LEU A 314 -12.33 -26.39 -7.09
N LYS A 315 -11.20 -26.64 -6.42
CA LYS A 315 -10.69 -25.79 -5.35
C LYS A 315 -10.27 -24.42 -5.86
N LEU A 316 -9.57 -24.35 -6.99
CA LEU A 316 -9.01 -23.10 -7.51
C LEU A 316 -10.09 -22.05 -7.83
N PRO A 317 -11.13 -22.34 -8.63
CA PRO A 317 -12.17 -21.35 -8.91
C PRO A 317 -12.98 -20.96 -7.67
N ALA A 318 -13.34 -21.94 -6.82
CA ALA A 318 -14.12 -21.70 -5.62
C ALA A 318 -13.36 -20.82 -4.60
N ALA A 319 -12.11 -21.18 -4.29
CA ALA A 319 -11.27 -20.40 -3.40
C ALA A 319 -11.02 -19.00 -3.94
N THR A 320 -10.68 -18.89 -5.22
CA THR A 320 -10.46 -17.58 -5.86
C THR A 320 -11.72 -16.71 -5.78
N ALA A 321 -12.89 -17.24 -6.12
CA ALA A 321 -14.15 -16.50 -6.08
C ALA A 321 -14.47 -15.99 -4.66
N LEU A 322 -14.38 -16.86 -3.64
CA LEU A 322 -14.68 -16.50 -2.26
C LEU A 322 -13.72 -15.44 -1.72
N LEU A 323 -12.42 -15.57 -1.97
CA LEU A 323 -11.42 -14.64 -1.49
C LEU A 323 -11.50 -13.28 -2.20
N TRP A 324 -11.76 -13.27 -3.51
CA TRP A 324 -11.98 -12.03 -4.25
C TRP A 324 -13.28 -11.33 -3.84
N LEU A 325 -14.33 -12.07 -3.50
CA LEU A 325 -15.56 -11.48 -2.91
C LEU A 325 -15.27 -10.84 -1.56
N SER A 326 -14.46 -11.48 -0.70
CA SER A 326 -14.01 -10.91 0.57
C SER A 326 -13.18 -9.65 0.39
N CYS A 327 -12.23 -9.64 -0.56
CA CYS A 327 -11.48 -8.46 -0.95
C CYS A 327 -12.41 -7.34 -1.44
N ARG A 328 -13.36 -7.65 -2.32
CA ARG A 328 -14.34 -6.67 -2.82
C ARG A 328 -15.17 -6.05 -1.71
N TYR A 329 -15.59 -6.85 -0.73
CA TYR A 329 -16.31 -6.37 0.44
C TYR A 329 -15.46 -5.36 1.24
N GLY A 330 -14.20 -5.69 1.57
CA GLY A 330 -13.29 -4.82 2.29
C GLY A 330 -12.99 -3.52 1.53
N VAL A 331 -12.75 -3.62 0.22
CA VAL A 331 -12.49 -2.46 -0.67
C VAL A 331 -13.71 -1.52 -0.70
N ARG A 332 -14.91 -2.05 -0.86
CA ARG A 332 -16.15 -1.22 -0.85
C ARG A 332 -16.31 -0.46 0.47
N LYS A 333 -16.17 -1.16 1.60
CA LYS A 333 -16.22 -0.50 2.92
C LYS A 333 -15.16 0.57 3.09
N SER A 334 -13.95 0.31 2.59
CA SER A 334 -12.83 1.25 2.68
C SER A 334 -13.04 2.51 1.84
N PHE A 335 -13.58 2.38 0.63
CA PHE A 335 -13.96 3.54 -0.17
C PHE A 335 -15.14 4.30 0.46
N GLY A 336 -16.10 3.61 1.09
CA GLY A 336 -17.14 4.24 1.89
C GLY A 336 -16.58 5.06 3.06
N GLN A 337 -15.61 4.54 3.79
CA GLN A 337 -14.88 5.25 4.84
C GLN A 337 -14.19 6.50 4.28
N LEU A 338 -13.50 6.37 3.15
CA LEU A 338 -12.76 7.45 2.53
C LEU A 338 -13.69 8.55 2.00
N SER A 339 -14.81 8.18 1.36
CA SER A 339 -15.81 9.15 0.89
C SER A 339 -16.48 9.90 2.06
N ALA A 340 -16.75 9.24 3.17
CA ALA A 340 -17.27 9.91 4.38
C ALA A 340 -16.24 10.91 4.94
N CYS A 341 -14.95 10.56 4.95
CA CYS A 341 -13.90 11.49 5.37
C CYS A 341 -13.80 12.71 4.46
N VAL A 342 -13.91 12.50 3.14
CA VAL A 342 -13.89 13.59 2.14
C VAL A 342 -15.11 14.49 2.28
N ALA A 343 -16.30 13.91 2.48
CA ALA A 343 -17.53 14.67 2.71
C ALA A 343 -17.44 15.53 3.96
N THR A 344 -16.91 14.99 5.07
CA THR A 344 -16.69 15.73 6.31
C THR A 344 -15.64 16.85 6.13
N ALA A 345 -14.55 16.56 5.42
CA ALA A 345 -13.54 17.58 5.10
C ALA A 345 -14.11 18.66 4.17
N GLY A 346 -14.95 18.29 3.19
CA GLY A 346 -15.64 19.22 2.30
C GLY A 346 -16.64 20.13 3.02
N GLN A 347 -17.40 19.58 3.99
CA GLN A 347 -18.29 20.38 4.85
C GLN A 347 -17.50 21.33 5.76
N GLY A 348 -16.40 20.87 6.33
CA GLY A 348 -15.49 21.73 7.10
C GLY A 348 -14.87 22.84 6.25
N ALA A 349 -14.54 22.54 4.97
CA ALA A 349 -14.02 23.54 4.03
C ALA A 349 -15.09 24.50 3.51
N GLN A 350 -16.36 24.11 3.44
CA GLN A 350 -17.48 25.01 3.10
C GLN A 350 -17.79 25.99 4.23
N ASN A 351 -17.55 25.58 5.47
CA ASN A 351 -17.73 26.43 6.66
C ASN A 351 -16.41 27.11 7.10
N ALA A 352 -15.28 26.80 6.47
CA ALA A 352 -14.01 27.46 6.76
C ALA A 352 -13.97 28.81 6.05
N LEU A 353 -13.62 29.86 6.78
CA LEU A 353 -13.31 31.15 6.21
C LEU A 353 -12.26 30.99 5.10
N ARG A 354 -12.56 31.50 3.93
CA ARG A 354 -11.67 31.51 2.78
C ARG A 354 -10.86 32.79 2.77
N VAL A 355 -9.60 32.69 2.46
CA VAL A 355 -8.75 33.85 2.26
C VAL A 355 -8.46 33.95 0.76
N GLN A 356 -8.78 35.09 0.17
CA GLN A 356 -8.53 35.41 -1.22
C GLN A 356 -7.54 36.54 -1.34
N CYS A 357 -6.49 36.34 -2.14
CA CYS A 357 -5.60 37.44 -2.52
C CYS A 357 -6.29 38.30 -3.58
N VAL A 358 -6.55 39.55 -3.26
CA VAL A 358 -7.26 40.48 -4.13
C VAL A 358 -6.33 41.43 -4.88
N ALA A 359 -5.10 41.63 -4.40
CA ALA A 359 -4.09 42.43 -5.07
C ALA A 359 -2.70 41.84 -4.90
N GLY A 360 -1.80 42.14 -5.85
CA GLY A 360 -0.39 41.81 -5.81
C GLY A 360 -0.02 40.55 -6.59
N VAL A 361 1.15 39.98 -6.28
CA VAL A 361 1.79 38.86 -7.01
C VAL A 361 0.87 37.65 -7.08
N HIS A 362 0.06 37.41 -6.07
CA HIS A 362 -0.84 36.28 -5.96
C HIS A 362 -2.32 36.62 -6.20
N ALA A 363 -2.62 37.76 -6.83
CA ALA A 363 -3.98 38.20 -7.10
C ALA A 363 -4.81 37.10 -7.77
N GLY A 364 -6.01 36.83 -7.28
CA GLY A 364 -6.91 35.79 -7.75
C GLY A 364 -6.71 34.42 -7.07
N VAL A 365 -5.64 34.21 -6.31
CA VAL A 365 -5.43 32.98 -5.54
C VAL A 365 -6.35 32.99 -4.32
N ALA A 366 -7.18 31.96 -4.20
CA ALA A 366 -8.01 31.73 -3.02
C ALA A 366 -7.64 30.39 -2.38
N PHE A 367 -7.55 30.37 -1.05
CA PHE A 367 -7.26 29.15 -0.30
C PHE A 367 -8.08 29.05 0.98
N ALA A 368 -8.44 27.84 1.36
CA ALA A 368 -9.02 27.54 2.66
C ALA A 368 -7.91 27.06 3.61
N LEU A 369 -8.01 27.39 4.88
CA LEU A 369 -7.06 26.93 5.87
C LEU A 369 -7.31 25.45 6.18
N THR A 370 -6.52 24.59 5.55
CA THR A 370 -6.54 23.14 5.76
C THR A 370 -5.51 22.67 6.80
N LYS A 371 -4.60 23.57 7.19
CA LYS A 371 -3.60 23.35 8.25
C LYS A 371 -3.87 24.24 9.45
N PRO A 372 -3.45 23.83 10.68
CA PRO A 372 -3.61 24.65 11.86
C PRO A 372 -2.89 26.00 11.78
N GLU A 373 -1.82 26.06 10.97
CA GLU A 373 -1.00 27.24 10.75
C GLU A 373 -0.56 27.31 9.29
N ILE A 374 -0.60 28.50 8.70
CA ILE A 374 -0.11 28.82 7.36
C ILE A 374 0.81 30.04 7.46
N LEU A 375 2.04 29.92 6.96
CA LEU A 375 3.00 31.00 6.84
C LEU A 375 2.87 31.68 5.47
N ILE A 376 2.99 33.00 5.44
CA ILE A 376 3.00 33.85 4.26
C ILE A 376 4.27 34.73 4.32
N GLY A 377 5.05 34.73 3.23
CA GLY A 377 6.31 35.47 3.18
C GLY A 377 7.16 35.05 1.99
N SER A 378 8.47 35.41 1.98
CA SER A 378 9.39 35.05 0.89
C SER A 378 10.24 33.80 1.18
N ASP A 379 10.18 33.21 2.38
CA ASP A 379 10.90 31.99 2.70
C ASP A 379 10.28 30.76 1.99
N ALA A 380 11.10 29.77 1.72
CA ALA A 380 10.69 28.57 0.99
C ALA A 380 9.69 27.66 1.77
N ASP A 381 9.58 27.83 3.09
CA ASP A 381 8.63 27.13 3.95
C ASP A 381 7.24 27.81 4.04
N CYS A 382 7.10 29.00 3.44
CA CYS A 382 5.83 29.69 3.34
C CYS A 382 4.91 29.00 2.34
N LEU A 383 3.64 28.78 2.72
CA LEU A 383 2.63 28.22 1.80
C LEU A 383 2.37 29.19 0.64
N LEU A 384 2.25 30.49 0.95
CA LEU A 384 2.18 31.53 -0.05
C LEU A 384 3.55 32.23 -0.09
N SER A 385 4.41 31.72 -0.96
CA SER A 385 5.78 32.20 -1.10
C SER A 385 5.88 33.31 -2.14
N TYR A 386 6.41 34.44 -1.74
CA TYR A 386 6.67 35.57 -2.60
C TYR A 386 8.09 35.54 -3.17
N PRO A 387 8.34 36.08 -4.37
CA PRO A 387 9.71 36.33 -4.82
C PRO A 387 10.48 37.20 -3.80
N VAL A 388 11.73 36.86 -3.55
CA VAL A 388 12.60 37.58 -2.57
C VAL A 388 12.72 39.08 -2.92
N SER A 389 12.55 39.43 -4.20
CA SER A 389 12.56 40.81 -4.71
C SER A 389 11.25 41.58 -4.47
N THR A 390 10.20 40.97 -3.89
CA THR A 390 8.92 41.65 -3.67
C THR A 390 9.07 42.70 -2.58
N PRO A 391 8.89 44.02 -2.90
CA PRO A 391 9.08 45.06 -1.92
C PRO A 391 8.13 44.92 -0.71
N GLY A 392 8.66 45.14 0.47
CA GLY A 392 7.88 45.13 1.71
C GLY A 392 7.53 43.75 2.25
N ILE A 393 7.91 42.65 1.59
CA ILE A 393 7.65 41.28 2.06
C ILE A 393 8.90 40.72 2.77
N SER A 394 8.71 40.30 4.03
CA SER A 394 9.74 39.64 4.85
C SER A 394 9.75 38.13 4.61
N GLY A 395 10.85 37.43 4.95
CA GLY A 395 10.99 35.97 4.84
C GLY A 395 9.79 35.21 5.40
N ARG A 396 9.50 35.43 6.68
CA ARG A 396 8.23 35.02 7.34
C ARG A 396 7.49 36.28 7.72
N HIS A 397 6.58 36.73 6.87
CA HIS A 397 5.92 38.05 7.06
C HIS A 397 4.80 37.95 8.07
N CYS A 398 3.83 37.06 7.83
CA CYS A 398 2.71 36.85 8.75
C CYS A 398 2.31 35.36 8.75
N LYS A 399 1.45 35.00 9.69
CA LYS A 399 0.83 33.70 9.77
C LYS A 399 -0.66 33.78 10.01
N LEU A 400 -1.36 32.81 9.40
CA LEU A 400 -2.76 32.52 9.66
C LEU A 400 -2.86 31.30 10.55
N LEU A 401 -3.66 31.37 11.62
CA LEU A 401 -3.81 30.33 12.63
C LEU A 401 -5.28 29.96 12.79
N VAL A 402 -5.61 28.68 12.92
CA VAL A 402 -6.95 28.24 13.35
C VAL A 402 -6.85 27.74 14.79
N ARG A 403 -7.60 28.37 15.69
CA ARG A 403 -7.74 27.94 17.08
C ARG A 403 -9.22 27.84 17.44
N GLN A 404 -9.66 26.71 17.89
CA GLN A 404 -11.05 26.43 18.28
C GLN A 404 -12.08 26.82 17.20
N GLY A 405 -11.75 26.59 15.93
CA GLY A 405 -12.61 26.97 14.79
C GLY A 405 -12.59 28.43 14.37
N GLN A 406 -11.86 29.29 15.09
CA GLN A 406 -11.68 30.72 14.77
C GLN A 406 -10.35 30.93 14.04
N LEU A 407 -10.39 31.77 12.99
CA LEU A 407 -9.21 32.16 12.22
C LEU A 407 -8.55 33.38 12.86
N TYR A 408 -7.23 33.37 12.96
CA TYR A 408 -6.42 34.49 13.48
C TYR A 408 -5.32 34.85 12.48
N LEU A 409 -4.99 36.12 12.41
CA LEU A 409 -3.85 36.70 11.71
C LEU A 409 -2.82 37.17 12.72
N ALA A 410 -1.54 36.85 12.52
CA ALA A 410 -0.46 37.36 13.36
C ALA A 410 0.72 37.80 12.50
N ASP A 411 1.21 38.99 12.74
CA ASP A 411 2.47 39.49 12.18
C ASP A 411 3.66 38.74 12.80
N MET A 412 4.63 38.32 12.01
CA MET A 412 5.80 37.57 12.46
C MET A 412 7.04 38.44 12.70
N GLY A 413 6.85 39.73 12.98
CA GLY A 413 7.91 40.72 13.11
C GLY A 413 8.36 41.22 11.73
N SER A 414 7.43 41.35 10.81
CA SER A 414 7.74 41.80 9.46
C SER A 414 8.24 43.25 9.45
N HIS A 415 9.18 43.54 8.55
CA HIS A 415 9.83 44.86 8.45
C HIS A 415 8.79 45.96 8.09
N ALA A 416 8.00 45.69 7.06
CA ALA A 416 7.01 46.67 6.58
C ALA A 416 5.66 46.61 7.34
N GLY A 417 5.44 45.56 8.14
CA GLY A 417 4.22 45.38 8.95
C GLY A 417 3.11 44.65 8.21
N THR A 418 2.23 44.01 8.99
CA THR A 418 0.95 43.44 8.54
C THR A 418 -0.18 44.33 9.01
N TYR A 419 -1.14 44.58 8.13
CA TYR A 419 -2.27 45.49 8.39
C TYR A 419 -3.59 44.72 8.34
N LEU A 420 -4.49 44.93 9.29
CA LEU A 420 -5.84 44.37 9.31
C LEU A 420 -6.83 45.53 9.26
N ASN A 421 -7.68 45.55 8.23
CA ASN A 421 -8.65 46.65 8.00
C ASN A 421 -7.99 48.04 8.07
N GLY A 422 -6.78 48.19 7.52
CA GLY A 422 -5.98 49.40 7.53
C GLY A 422 -5.20 49.67 8.82
N ALA A 423 -5.40 48.91 9.89
CA ALA A 423 -4.68 49.07 11.16
C ALA A 423 -3.46 48.16 11.22
N ARG A 424 -2.28 48.69 11.56
CA ARG A 424 -1.04 47.92 11.72
C ARG A 424 -1.11 47.00 12.93
N LEU A 425 -0.79 45.74 12.74
CA LEU A 425 -0.78 44.72 13.80
C LEU A 425 0.47 44.82 14.67
N ARG A 426 0.33 44.47 15.96
CA ARG A 426 1.50 44.23 16.84
C ARG A 426 2.12 42.88 16.54
N PRO A 427 3.44 42.80 16.31
CA PRO A 427 4.11 41.54 16.07
C PRO A 427 3.87 40.51 17.16
N GLY A 428 3.70 39.26 16.78
CA GLY A 428 3.49 38.11 17.67
C GLY A 428 2.09 38.00 18.28
N THR A 429 1.21 39.00 18.07
CA THR A 429 -0.16 38.99 18.59
C THR A 429 -1.12 38.45 17.56
N GLY A 430 -1.97 37.49 17.96
CA GLY A 430 -3.01 36.89 17.08
C GLY A 430 -4.30 37.73 17.13
N TYR A 431 -4.74 38.21 15.98
CA TYR A 431 -5.98 39.01 15.83
C TYR A 431 -7.04 38.09 15.15
N PRO A 432 -8.26 37.97 15.72
CA PRO A 432 -9.30 37.17 15.12
C PRO A 432 -9.78 37.80 13.81
N LEU A 433 -9.94 36.95 12.77
CA LEU A 433 -10.47 37.36 11.47
C LEU A 433 -11.94 36.93 11.35
N LYS A 434 -12.72 37.78 10.70
CA LYS A 434 -14.14 37.55 10.38
C LYS A 434 -14.33 37.60 8.85
N ALA A 435 -15.41 37.02 8.36
CA ALA A 435 -15.82 37.21 6.98
C ALA A 435 -16.01 38.72 6.69
N GLY A 436 -15.46 39.17 5.57
CA GLY A 436 -15.44 40.59 5.18
C GLY A 436 -14.22 41.39 5.63
N ASP A 437 -13.38 40.84 6.53
CA ASP A 437 -12.11 41.47 6.88
C ASP A 437 -11.14 41.50 5.70
N SER A 438 -10.34 42.57 5.63
CA SER A 438 -9.22 42.68 4.68
C SER A 438 -7.90 42.85 5.42
N PHE A 439 -6.84 42.23 4.91
CA PHE A 439 -5.51 42.40 5.43
C PHE A 439 -4.47 42.59 4.31
N ALA A 440 -3.42 43.34 4.62
CA ALA A 440 -2.36 43.64 3.66
C ALA A 440 -0.99 43.42 4.26
N LEU A 441 -0.01 43.07 3.38
CA LEU A 441 1.37 42.80 3.74
C LEU A 441 2.25 43.98 3.25
N GLY A 442 2.76 44.78 4.17
CA GLY A 442 3.65 45.92 3.89
C GLY A 442 2.99 47.12 3.23
N SER A 443 2.12 46.90 2.27
CA SER A 443 1.33 47.91 1.57
C SER A 443 0.04 47.31 1.01
N ASP A 444 -0.92 48.13 0.58
CA ASP A 444 -2.18 47.71 -0.04
C ASP A 444 -1.99 47.00 -1.40
N GLU A 445 -0.76 47.02 -1.95
CA GLU A 445 -0.42 46.29 -3.16
C GLU A 445 -0.44 44.78 -2.97
N GLN A 446 -0.33 44.26 -1.74
CA GLN A 446 -0.38 42.85 -1.39
C GLN A 446 -1.54 42.59 -0.43
N ALA A 447 -2.76 42.64 -0.95
CA ALA A 447 -3.99 42.64 -0.15
C ALA A 447 -4.79 41.32 -0.28
N PHE A 448 -5.46 40.99 0.83
CA PHE A 448 -6.27 39.79 0.98
C PHE A 448 -7.63 40.13 1.56
N THR A 449 -8.64 39.35 1.22
CA THR A 449 -9.98 39.41 1.85
C THR A 449 -10.33 38.04 2.43
N VAL A 450 -11.10 38.09 3.53
CA VAL A 450 -11.63 36.91 4.22
C VAL A 450 -13.09 36.72 3.83
N GLY A 451 -13.46 35.60 3.24
CA GLY A 451 -14.80 35.33 2.76
C GLY A 451 -15.42 34.03 3.28
#